data_b0ce29ebc1b627feaed7b7e0dfe783ca
#
_entry.id   b0ce29ebc1b627feaed7b7e0dfe783ca
#
_cell.length_a   1.000
_cell.length_b   1.000
_cell.length_c   1.000
_cell.angle_alpha   90.00
_cell.angle_beta   90.00
_cell.angle_gamma   90.00
#
_symmetry.space_group_name_H-M   'P 1'
#
loop_
_entity.id
_entity.type
_entity.pdbx_description
1 polymer ?
#
loop_
_entity_poly.entity_id
_entity_poly.type
_entity_poly.pdbx_seq_one_letter_code
_entity_poly.pdbx_strand_id
1 'polypeptide(L)'
;MKYAIAPVLLLFSMLSHAAPFIAIGDLRLYLANSGTTSSGPIKEYLPSGEKLESWNRLASIRIFSNLTDPNSYLEGLGKQVTKDNPAARYQILRNASGVVVLDFLTFSDLSIPQPYAEWNLMKASYVPGEGLVLYQYAMRIYMLDDTLPQKVIAERQKVLTVFSQATFLEANGS
;
A
#
# COMPACT_ATOMS: atom_id res chain seq x y z
N MET A 1 56.68 39.99 0.58
CA MET A 1 55.89 39.06 -0.25
C MET A 1 54.75 38.54 0.61
N LYS A 2 53.52 38.96 0.33
CA LYS A 2 52.30 38.53 1.06
C LYS A 2 51.63 37.50 0.20
N TYR A 3 51.53 36.25 0.66
CA TYR A 3 50.78 35.18 -0.01
C TYR A 3 49.32 35.27 0.40
N ALA A 4 48.46 35.53 -0.56
CA ALA A 4 47.03 35.46 -0.38
C ALA A 4 46.58 33.99 -0.57
N ILE A 5 46.03 33.38 0.47
CA ILE A 5 45.41 32.04 0.42
C ILE A 5 43.98 32.25 0.02
N ALA A 6 43.59 31.79 -1.18
CA ALA A 6 42.19 31.77 -1.63
C ALA A 6 41.47 30.59 -0.96
N PRO A 7 40.24 30.80 -0.43
CA PRO A 7 39.45 29.70 0.12
C PRO A 7 38.89 28.84 -1.02
N VAL A 8 39.23 27.55 -0.99
CA VAL A 8 38.62 26.55 -1.86
C VAL A 8 37.22 26.25 -1.31
N LEU A 9 36.19 26.75 -2.01
CA LEU A 9 34.81 26.44 -1.72
C LEU A 9 34.49 25.01 -2.23
N LEU A 10 34.47 24.02 -1.32
CA LEU A 10 34.02 22.67 -1.61
C LEU A 10 32.48 22.71 -1.73
N LEU A 11 31.99 22.75 -2.95
CA LEU A 11 30.57 22.50 -3.28
C LEU A 11 30.28 21.00 -3.06
N PHE A 12 29.74 20.67 -1.88
CA PHE A 12 29.09 19.38 -1.68
C PHE A 12 27.81 19.38 -2.50
N SER A 13 27.82 18.77 -3.68
CA SER A 13 26.62 18.38 -4.41
C SER A 13 25.94 17.28 -3.60
N MET A 14 24.92 17.65 -2.82
CA MET A 14 24.01 16.69 -2.23
C MET A 14 23.26 16.02 -3.39
N LEU A 15 23.68 14.83 -3.78
CA LEU A 15 22.90 13.93 -4.62
C LEU A 15 21.65 13.57 -3.82
N SER A 16 20.59 14.32 -4.06
CA SER A 16 19.24 13.97 -3.56
C SER A 16 18.82 12.68 -4.25
N HIS A 17 19.03 11.54 -3.60
CA HIS A 17 18.42 10.31 -4.03
C HIS A 17 16.93 10.44 -3.76
N ALA A 18 16.12 10.48 -4.82
CA ALA A 18 14.68 10.46 -4.65
C ALA A 18 14.28 9.15 -3.95
N ALA A 19 13.33 9.25 -3.02
CA ALA A 19 12.88 8.08 -2.26
C ALA A 19 12.35 6.99 -3.21
N PRO A 20 12.57 5.70 -2.91
CA PRO A 20 11.99 4.61 -3.66
C PRO A 20 10.46 4.77 -3.74
N PHE A 21 9.88 4.45 -4.89
CA PHE A 21 8.44 4.54 -5.07
C PHE A 21 7.90 3.33 -5.82
N ILE A 22 6.60 3.10 -5.69
CA ILE A 22 5.83 2.19 -6.52
C ILE A 22 4.77 2.99 -7.28
N ALA A 23 4.37 2.49 -8.46
CA ALA A 23 3.33 3.09 -9.28
C ALA A 23 2.12 2.15 -9.39
N ILE A 24 0.92 2.71 -9.21
CA ILE A 24 -0.36 2.03 -9.45
C ILE A 24 -1.14 2.92 -10.43
N GLY A 25 -1.08 2.60 -11.73
CA GLY A 25 -1.51 3.52 -12.77
C GLY A 25 -0.71 4.82 -12.72
N ASP A 26 -1.40 5.95 -12.69
CA ASP A 26 -0.78 7.28 -12.61
C ASP A 26 -0.39 7.68 -11.18
N LEU A 27 -0.80 6.90 -10.18
CA LEU A 27 -0.52 7.19 -8.78
C LEU A 27 0.90 6.74 -8.40
N ARG A 28 1.73 7.67 -7.96
CA ARG A 28 3.04 7.40 -7.37
C ARG A 28 2.95 7.42 -5.85
N LEU A 29 3.47 6.38 -5.22
CA LEU A 29 3.48 6.18 -3.78
C LEU A 29 4.93 5.96 -3.35
N TYR A 30 5.43 6.83 -2.48
CA TYR A 30 6.81 6.87 -2.03
C TYR A 30 6.99 6.11 -0.72
N LEU A 31 8.12 5.44 -0.55
CA LEU A 31 8.43 4.70 0.67
C LEU A 31 8.35 5.62 1.90
N ALA A 32 7.40 5.34 2.77
CA ALA A 32 7.15 6.09 4.01
C ALA A 32 7.63 5.32 5.25
N ASN A 33 7.58 3.97 5.19
CA ASN A 33 8.03 3.11 6.28
C ASN A 33 8.60 1.79 5.74
N SER A 34 9.64 1.30 6.40
CA SER A 34 10.21 -0.04 6.16
C SER A 34 10.63 -0.62 7.50
N GLY A 35 10.21 -1.84 7.78
CA GLY A 35 10.49 -2.48 9.05
C GLY A 35 10.18 -3.98 9.03
N THR A 36 10.26 -4.58 10.21
CA THR A 36 9.91 -5.99 10.43
C THR A 36 8.88 -6.09 11.54
N THR A 37 7.79 -6.78 11.27
CA THR A 37 6.75 -7.11 12.24
C THR A 37 6.93 -8.54 12.74
N SER A 38 6.11 -8.96 13.70
CA SER A 38 6.05 -10.38 14.12
C SER A 38 5.69 -11.35 12.99
N SER A 39 5.03 -10.83 11.94
CA SER A 39 4.63 -11.62 10.76
C SER A 39 5.65 -11.57 9.61
N GLY A 40 6.69 -10.75 9.70
CA GLY A 40 7.74 -10.60 8.70
C GLY A 40 7.96 -9.16 8.25
N PRO A 41 8.80 -8.96 7.22
CA PRO A 41 9.11 -7.65 6.66
C PRO A 41 7.87 -6.95 6.10
N ILE A 42 7.84 -5.62 6.28
CA ILE A 42 6.80 -4.74 5.74
C ILE A 42 7.44 -3.50 5.14
N LYS A 43 6.89 -3.05 4.01
CA LYS A 43 7.13 -1.72 3.43
C LYS A 43 5.80 -1.05 3.18
N GLU A 44 5.71 0.24 3.50
CA GLU A 44 4.51 1.06 3.33
C GLU A 44 4.84 2.30 2.53
N TYR A 45 3.97 2.63 1.60
CA TYR A 45 4.17 3.69 0.61
C TYR A 45 2.97 4.62 0.62
N LEU A 46 3.23 5.92 0.60
CA LEU A 46 2.22 6.98 0.64
C LEU A 46 2.40 7.95 -0.54
N PRO A 47 1.34 8.64 -0.96
CA PRO A 47 1.48 9.82 -1.82
C PRO A 47 2.39 10.86 -1.18
N SER A 48 3.04 11.69 -2.01
CA SER A 48 3.86 12.79 -1.51
C SER A 48 3.05 13.71 -0.60
N GLY A 49 3.61 14.01 0.57
CA GLY A 49 3.00 14.91 1.57
C GLY A 49 2.03 14.23 2.54
N GLU A 50 1.63 12.97 2.33
CA GLU A 50 0.83 12.23 3.31
C GLU A 50 1.72 11.61 4.41
N LYS A 51 1.11 11.29 5.57
CA LYS A 51 1.78 10.71 6.74
C LYS A 51 1.06 9.43 7.19
N LEU A 52 1.79 8.52 7.85
CA LEU A 52 1.22 7.25 8.33
C LEU A 52 0.08 7.42 9.31
N GLU A 53 0.03 8.53 10.05
CA GLU A 53 -1.03 8.81 11.01
C GLU A 53 -2.33 9.30 10.34
N SER A 54 -2.25 9.88 9.12
CA SER A 54 -3.36 10.57 8.46
C SER A 54 -3.32 10.48 6.94
N TRP A 55 -3.27 9.26 6.43
CA TRP A 55 -3.22 9.04 4.99
C TRP A 55 -4.62 8.85 4.37
N ASN A 56 -4.73 9.17 3.08
CA ASN A 56 -5.91 8.87 2.27
C ASN A 56 -5.66 7.67 1.34
N ARG A 57 -4.42 7.47 0.89
CA ARG A 57 -4.01 6.32 0.08
C ARG A 57 -2.75 5.71 0.62
N LEU A 58 -2.70 4.39 0.61
CA LEU A 58 -1.55 3.63 1.05
C LEU A 58 -1.38 2.42 0.13
N ALA A 59 -0.13 2.07 -0.16
CA ALA A 59 0.17 0.71 -0.58
C ALA A 59 1.14 0.06 0.39
N SER A 60 1.05 -1.26 0.54
CA SER A 60 2.01 -2.00 1.34
C SER A 60 2.43 -3.28 0.66
N ILE A 61 3.66 -3.72 0.99
CA ILE A 61 4.21 -5.02 0.63
C ILE A 61 4.61 -5.71 1.92
N ARG A 62 4.11 -6.92 2.15
CA ARG A 62 4.45 -7.75 3.32
C ARG A 62 4.93 -9.11 2.87
N ILE A 63 5.91 -9.67 3.59
CA ILE A 63 6.45 -10.99 3.30
C ILE A 63 6.18 -11.91 4.49
N PHE A 64 5.64 -13.10 4.20
CA PHE A 64 5.32 -14.14 5.17
C PHE A 64 6.11 -15.39 4.80
N SER A 65 7.29 -15.56 5.38
CA SER A 65 8.23 -16.62 4.99
C SER A 65 7.70 -18.04 5.20
N ASN A 66 6.72 -18.22 6.08
CA ASN A 66 6.16 -19.52 6.44
C ASN A 66 4.88 -19.88 5.69
N LEU A 67 4.41 -18.99 4.77
CA LEU A 67 3.18 -19.20 4.01
C LEU A 67 3.50 -19.46 2.54
N THR A 68 2.78 -20.42 1.95
CA THR A 68 3.03 -20.88 0.57
C THR A 68 1.79 -20.89 -0.31
N ASP A 69 0.58 -20.75 0.25
CA ASP A 69 -0.68 -20.76 -0.50
C ASP A 69 -1.37 -19.39 -0.48
N PRO A 70 -1.18 -18.58 -1.53
CA PRO A 70 -1.78 -17.25 -1.64
C PRO A 70 -3.31 -17.26 -1.64
N ASN A 71 -3.94 -18.28 -2.23
CA ASN A 71 -5.39 -18.34 -2.37
C ASN A 71 -6.04 -18.62 -1.01
N SER A 72 -5.59 -19.65 -0.32
CA SER A 72 -6.06 -19.99 1.03
C SER A 72 -5.83 -18.84 2.01
N TYR A 73 -4.71 -18.13 1.88
CA TYR A 73 -4.43 -16.97 2.70
C TYR A 73 -5.45 -15.84 2.50
N LEU A 74 -5.72 -15.45 1.23
CA LEU A 74 -6.68 -14.37 0.93
C LEU A 74 -8.12 -14.75 1.32
N GLU A 75 -8.53 -16.00 1.12
CA GLU A 75 -9.85 -16.48 1.54
C GLU A 75 -10.00 -16.48 3.07
N GLY A 76 -8.97 -16.91 3.79
CA GLY A 76 -8.91 -16.85 5.25
C GLY A 76 -8.97 -15.41 5.78
N LEU A 77 -8.23 -14.51 5.14
CA LEU A 77 -8.21 -13.10 5.49
C LEU A 77 -9.59 -12.43 5.30
N GLY A 78 -10.29 -12.72 4.19
CA GLY A 78 -11.64 -12.22 3.95
C GLY A 78 -12.63 -12.63 5.04
N LYS A 79 -12.57 -13.89 5.49
CA LYS A 79 -13.39 -14.38 6.60
C LYS A 79 -13.02 -13.69 7.92
N GLN A 80 -11.73 -13.48 8.17
CA GLN A 80 -11.25 -12.80 9.37
C GLN A 80 -11.71 -11.34 9.41
N VAL A 81 -11.61 -10.63 8.28
CA VAL A 81 -12.08 -9.23 8.16
C VAL A 81 -13.54 -9.07 8.61
N THR A 82 -14.44 -9.96 8.16
CA THR A 82 -15.85 -9.87 8.56
C THR A 82 -16.12 -10.32 9.99
N LYS A 83 -15.27 -11.17 10.54
CA LYS A 83 -15.35 -11.57 11.95
C LYS A 83 -14.94 -10.43 12.87
N ASP A 84 -13.87 -9.70 12.53
CA ASP A 84 -13.32 -8.63 13.36
C ASP A 84 -14.07 -7.31 13.16
N ASN A 85 -14.70 -7.12 11.99
CA ASN A 85 -15.50 -5.95 11.66
C ASN A 85 -16.84 -6.41 11.06
N PRO A 86 -17.91 -6.60 11.86
CA PRO A 86 -19.19 -7.13 11.37
C PRO A 86 -19.89 -6.25 10.31
N ALA A 87 -19.53 -4.97 10.23
CA ALA A 87 -20.00 -4.06 9.19
C ALA A 87 -19.24 -4.23 7.86
N ALA A 88 -18.08 -4.89 7.88
CA ALA A 88 -17.27 -5.11 6.69
C ALA A 88 -18.01 -5.94 5.63
N ARG A 89 -17.61 -5.69 4.38
CA ARG A 89 -18.05 -6.47 3.22
C ARG A 89 -16.83 -6.81 2.40
N TYR A 90 -16.75 -8.06 1.94
CA TYR A 90 -15.65 -8.50 1.07
C TYR A 90 -16.15 -9.33 -0.09
N GLN A 91 -15.35 -9.39 -1.14
CA GLN A 91 -15.50 -10.30 -2.27
C GLN A 91 -14.13 -10.81 -2.73
N ILE A 92 -14.11 -12.01 -3.25
CA ILE A 92 -12.94 -12.59 -3.91
C ILE A 92 -13.15 -12.48 -5.41
N LEU A 93 -12.25 -11.78 -6.07
CA LEU A 93 -12.25 -11.61 -7.52
C LEU A 93 -11.18 -12.50 -8.13
N ARG A 94 -11.49 -13.10 -9.29
CA ARG A 94 -10.53 -13.89 -10.05
C ARG A 94 -10.50 -13.35 -11.48
N ASN A 95 -9.33 -13.01 -11.98
CA ASN A 95 -9.19 -12.63 -13.38
C ASN A 95 -8.97 -13.88 -14.27
N ALA A 96 -8.96 -13.66 -15.60
CA ALA A 96 -8.76 -14.73 -16.58
C ALA A 96 -7.38 -15.41 -16.46
N SER A 97 -6.38 -14.73 -15.90
CA SER A 97 -5.04 -15.28 -15.65
C SER A 97 -4.93 -16.03 -14.33
N GLY A 98 -6.03 -16.18 -13.56
CA GLY A 98 -6.05 -16.88 -12.29
C GLY A 98 -5.56 -16.05 -11.09
N VAL A 99 -5.23 -14.77 -11.28
CA VAL A 99 -4.87 -13.88 -10.17
C VAL A 99 -6.09 -13.66 -9.30
N VAL A 100 -5.90 -13.87 -8.00
CA VAL A 100 -6.94 -13.67 -6.98
C VAL A 100 -6.71 -12.32 -6.31
N VAL A 101 -7.78 -11.54 -6.19
CA VAL A 101 -7.81 -10.26 -5.48
C VAL A 101 -8.90 -10.31 -4.41
N LEU A 102 -8.56 -10.05 -3.17
CA LEU A 102 -9.49 -9.78 -2.10
C LEU A 102 -9.81 -8.27 -2.12
N ASP A 103 -11.08 -7.96 -2.29
CA ASP A 103 -11.62 -6.60 -2.33
C ASP A 103 -12.58 -6.45 -1.15
N PHE A 104 -12.32 -5.49 -0.25
CA PHE A 104 -13.13 -5.34 0.96
C PHE A 104 -13.19 -3.91 1.47
N LEU A 105 -14.25 -3.62 2.21
CA LEU A 105 -14.51 -2.36 2.90
C LEU A 105 -14.69 -2.64 4.38
N THR A 106 -13.96 -1.90 5.22
CA THR A 106 -14.09 -1.91 6.68
C THR A 106 -14.42 -0.52 7.20
N PHE A 107 -14.81 -0.45 8.47
CA PHE A 107 -15.12 0.80 9.15
C PHE A 107 -14.33 0.87 10.45
N SER A 108 -13.76 2.04 10.74
CA SER A 108 -13.19 2.31 12.06
C SER A 108 -14.27 2.33 13.14
N ASP A 109 -13.86 2.32 14.39
CA ASP A 109 -14.77 2.66 15.48
C ASP A 109 -15.32 4.07 15.27
N LEU A 110 -16.65 4.21 15.30
CA LEU A 110 -17.34 5.49 15.12
C LEU A 110 -17.16 6.44 16.31
N SER A 111 -16.67 5.95 17.46
CA SER A 111 -16.41 6.73 18.65
C SER A 111 -15.09 7.51 18.61
N ILE A 112 -14.19 7.22 17.66
CA ILE A 112 -12.93 7.96 17.53
C ILE A 112 -13.18 9.37 16.96
N PRO A 113 -12.29 10.35 17.24
CA PRO A 113 -12.49 11.74 16.80
C PRO A 113 -12.66 11.93 15.30
N GLN A 114 -12.09 11.05 14.50
CA GLN A 114 -12.14 11.11 13.04
C GLN A 114 -12.41 9.71 12.47
N PRO A 115 -13.67 9.25 12.49
CA PRO A 115 -14.03 7.94 11.95
C PRO A 115 -13.84 7.91 10.42
N TYR A 116 -13.52 6.73 9.91
CA TYR A 116 -13.28 6.51 8.49
C TYR A 116 -13.81 5.16 8.02
N ALA A 117 -14.09 5.07 6.73
CA ALA A 117 -14.15 3.81 6.01
C ALA A 117 -12.81 3.55 5.32
N GLU A 118 -12.38 2.29 5.29
CA GLU A 118 -11.15 1.89 4.61
C GLU A 118 -11.48 0.81 3.58
N TRP A 119 -11.35 1.19 2.31
CA TRP A 119 -11.47 0.26 1.20
C TRP A 119 -10.10 -0.29 0.83
N ASN A 120 -10.03 -1.60 0.60
CA ASN A 120 -8.80 -2.34 0.39
C ASN A 120 -8.89 -3.26 -0.83
N LEU A 121 -7.81 -3.34 -1.58
CA LEU A 121 -7.49 -4.41 -2.52
C LEU A 121 -6.25 -5.13 -2.03
N MET A 122 -6.31 -6.46 -1.95
CA MET A 122 -5.15 -7.28 -1.62
C MET A 122 -4.98 -8.39 -2.63
N LYS A 123 -3.75 -8.64 -3.05
CA LYS A 123 -3.35 -9.84 -3.80
C LYS A 123 -2.11 -10.43 -3.19
N ALA A 124 -1.93 -11.72 -3.37
CA ALA A 124 -0.76 -12.43 -2.87
C ALA A 124 -0.14 -13.28 -3.98
N SER A 125 1.15 -13.47 -3.89
CA SER A 125 1.90 -14.41 -4.74
C SER A 125 2.91 -15.18 -3.90
N TYR A 126 3.21 -16.41 -4.31
CA TYR A 126 4.31 -17.17 -3.72
C TYR A 126 5.60 -16.87 -4.50
N VAL A 127 6.64 -16.48 -3.77
CA VAL A 127 7.98 -16.22 -4.32
C VAL A 127 8.94 -17.26 -3.73
N PRO A 128 9.54 -18.14 -4.56
CA PRO A 128 10.48 -19.12 -4.07
C PRO A 128 11.64 -18.48 -3.30
N GLY A 129 11.90 -18.99 -2.09
CA GLY A 129 12.93 -18.46 -1.19
C GLY A 129 12.50 -17.32 -0.28
N GLU A 130 11.42 -16.61 -0.60
CA GLU A 130 10.88 -15.54 0.24
C GLU A 130 9.60 -15.95 0.99
N GLY A 131 8.76 -16.78 0.36
CA GLY A 131 7.45 -17.16 0.88
C GLY A 131 6.30 -16.46 0.19
N LEU A 132 5.23 -16.17 0.94
CA LEU A 132 4.08 -15.43 0.43
C LEU A 132 4.35 -13.93 0.51
N VAL A 133 4.24 -13.25 -0.63
CA VAL A 133 4.31 -11.79 -0.74
C VAL A 133 2.89 -11.27 -0.91
N LEU A 134 2.44 -10.47 0.07
CA LEU A 134 1.15 -9.80 0.07
C LEU A 134 1.32 -8.35 -0.39
N TYR A 135 0.56 -7.98 -1.40
CA TYR A 135 0.44 -6.61 -1.90
C TYR A 135 -0.91 -6.05 -1.48
N GLN A 136 -0.91 -4.84 -0.96
CA GLN A 136 -2.12 -4.12 -0.56
C GLN A 136 -2.14 -2.74 -1.23
N TYR A 137 -3.32 -2.34 -1.66
CA TYR A 137 -3.69 -0.94 -1.89
C TYR A 137 -4.88 -0.63 -0.99
N ALA A 138 -4.83 0.51 -0.30
CA ALA A 138 -5.88 0.96 0.59
C ALA A 138 -6.23 2.42 0.37
N MET A 139 -7.51 2.77 0.55
CA MET A 139 -8.01 4.14 0.55
C MET A 139 -8.86 4.38 1.80
N ARG A 140 -8.52 5.42 2.57
CA ARG A 140 -9.35 5.92 3.69
C ARG A 140 -10.24 7.06 3.24
N ILE A 141 -11.48 7.03 3.71
CA ILE A 141 -12.49 8.04 3.47
C ILE A 141 -12.99 8.50 4.83
N TYR A 142 -12.60 9.70 5.22
CA TYR A 142 -12.89 10.27 6.54
C TYR A 142 -14.28 10.92 6.64
N MET A 143 -14.94 11.24 5.53
CA MET A 143 -16.33 11.68 5.51
C MET A 143 -17.24 10.51 5.19
N LEU A 144 -17.96 10.02 6.21
CA LEU A 144 -18.91 8.91 6.10
C LEU A 144 -20.30 9.46 5.78
N ASP A 145 -20.51 9.88 4.56
CA ASP A 145 -21.77 10.43 4.02
C ASP A 145 -22.34 9.51 2.92
N ASP A 146 -23.49 9.88 2.38
CA ASP A 146 -24.17 9.12 1.31
C ASP A 146 -23.36 9.02 0.01
N THR A 147 -22.24 9.75 -0.12
CA THR A 147 -21.34 9.69 -1.28
C THR A 147 -20.24 8.63 -1.12
N LEU A 148 -20.15 7.97 0.03
CA LEU A 148 -19.16 6.92 0.28
C LEU A 148 -19.16 5.81 -0.78
N PRO A 149 -20.32 5.22 -1.18
CA PRO A 149 -20.32 4.17 -2.20
C PRO A 149 -19.77 4.66 -3.55
N GLN A 150 -20.12 5.87 -3.97
CA GLN A 150 -19.66 6.46 -5.22
C GLN A 150 -18.16 6.72 -5.21
N LYS A 151 -17.60 7.18 -4.09
CA LYS A 151 -16.16 7.39 -3.92
C LYS A 151 -15.40 6.07 -4.04
N VAL A 152 -15.89 5.00 -3.38
CA VAL A 152 -15.28 3.66 -3.48
C VAL A 152 -15.38 3.10 -4.90
N ILE A 153 -16.54 3.19 -5.55
CA ILE A 153 -16.74 2.72 -6.92
C ILE A 153 -15.81 3.44 -7.89
N ALA A 154 -15.71 4.77 -7.78
CA ALA A 154 -14.86 5.57 -8.66
C ALA A 154 -13.37 5.21 -8.52
N GLU A 155 -12.88 5.01 -7.29
CA GLU A 155 -11.49 4.60 -7.06
C GLU A 155 -11.26 3.16 -7.52
N ARG A 156 -12.20 2.27 -7.23
CA ARG A 156 -12.16 0.86 -7.67
C ARG A 156 -12.03 0.72 -9.19
N GLN A 157 -12.80 1.50 -9.95
CA GLN A 157 -12.74 1.48 -11.42
C GLN A 157 -11.36 1.89 -11.95
N LYS A 158 -10.69 2.83 -11.29
CA LYS A 158 -9.35 3.29 -11.69
C LYS A 158 -8.25 2.28 -11.32
N VAL A 159 -8.36 1.67 -10.15
CA VAL A 159 -7.25 0.95 -9.53
C VAL A 159 -7.30 -0.56 -9.76
N LEU A 160 -8.49 -1.20 -9.77
CA LEU A 160 -8.61 -2.66 -9.75
C LEU A 160 -7.87 -3.36 -10.90
N THR A 161 -8.05 -2.90 -12.13
CA THR A 161 -7.41 -3.51 -13.31
C THR A 161 -5.91 -3.41 -13.21
N VAL A 162 -5.40 -2.20 -12.94
CA VAL A 162 -3.97 -1.94 -12.83
C VAL A 162 -3.36 -2.73 -11.67
N PHE A 163 -4.01 -2.71 -10.50
CA PHE A 163 -3.56 -3.45 -9.32
C PHE A 163 -3.49 -4.95 -9.55
N SER A 164 -4.49 -5.54 -10.22
CA SER A 164 -4.50 -6.98 -10.51
C SER A 164 -3.35 -7.41 -11.42
N GLN A 165 -2.92 -6.54 -12.33
CA GLN A 165 -1.86 -6.80 -13.32
C GLN A 165 -0.47 -6.34 -12.86
N ALA A 166 -0.41 -5.35 -11.95
CA ALA A 166 0.85 -4.74 -11.54
C ALA A 166 1.80 -5.76 -10.89
N THR A 167 3.05 -5.75 -11.30
CA THR A 167 4.17 -6.23 -10.50
C THR A 167 4.67 -5.02 -9.72
N PHE A 168 4.57 -5.03 -8.39
CA PHE A 168 5.05 -3.92 -7.56
C PHE A 168 6.58 -3.97 -7.51
N LEU A 169 7.23 -3.46 -8.55
CA LEU A 169 8.66 -3.25 -8.56
C LEU A 169 8.95 -1.88 -7.98
N GLU A 170 9.81 -1.82 -6.97
CA GLU A 170 10.36 -0.55 -6.52
C GLU A 170 11.16 0.09 -7.64
N ALA A 171 10.79 1.30 -8.03
CA ALA A 171 11.61 2.14 -8.87
C ALA A 171 12.42 3.09 -7.99
N ASN A 172 13.72 3.17 -8.22
CA ASN A 172 14.54 4.22 -7.64
C ASN A 172 14.23 5.52 -8.38
N GLY A 173 13.84 6.54 -7.63
CA GLY A 173 13.69 7.88 -8.21
C GLY A 173 15.03 8.35 -8.78
N SER A 174 15.05 8.66 -10.05
CA SER A 174 16.17 9.30 -10.75
C SER A 174 16.12 10.81 -10.57
#